data_7d764294407c9b8120cd594961eabaad
#
_entry.id   7d764294407c9b8120cd594961eabaad
#
_cell.length_a   1.000
_cell.length_b   1.000
_cell.length_c   1.000
_cell.angle_alpha   90.00
_cell.angle_beta   90.00
_cell.angle_gamma   90.00
#
_symmetry.space_group_name_H-M   'P 1'
#
loop_
_entity.id
_entity.type
_entity.pdbx_description
1 polymer ?
#
loop_
_entity_poly.entity_id
_entity_poly.type
_entity_poly.pdbx_seq_one_letter_code
_entity_poly.pdbx_strand_id
1 'polypeptide(L)'
;MKKNILAVIILAATLVNLTLSALMLFVYMPNAKKMNTMITKICGMIDMELKSPLPADKEEQVPVTDLESIVVGTNMAINLAPGEDGRKYFAQVTATVVLNKKAPDYKKIQPLIEPQAELIKEIIQNRIGSLTPESFHEAKELVKDEILADLRESFDT
;
A
#
# COMPACT_ATOMS: atom_id res chain seq x y z
N MET A 1 -30.71 -44.68 50.79
CA MET A 1 -30.79 -43.24 50.43
C MET A 1 -29.51 -42.66 49.77
N LYS A 2 -28.29 -43.07 50.11
CA LYS A 2 -27.04 -42.50 49.51
C LYS A 2 -26.85 -42.76 48.02
N LYS A 3 -27.38 -43.82 47.42
CA LYS A 3 -27.25 -44.11 45.98
C LYS A 3 -28.06 -43.16 45.08
N ASN A 4 -29.18 -42.61 45.54
CA ASN A 4 -30.02 -41.73 44.76
C ASN A 4 -29.50 -40.30 44.74
N ILE A 5 -28.73 -39.86 45.74
CA ILE A 5 -28.13 -38.53 45.79
C ILE A 5 -27.07 -38.33 44.71
N LEU A 6 -26.23 -39.34 44.48
CA LEU A 6 -25.21 -39.33 43.43
C LEU A 6 -25.84 -39.21 42.03
N ALA A 7 -26.94 -39.96 41.79
CA ALA A 7 -27.67 -39.93 40.53
C ALA A 7 -28.31 -38.56 40.29
N VAL A 8 -28.86 -37.90 41.35
CA VAL A 8 -29.39 -36.55 41.24
C VAL A 8 -28.33 -35.50 40.93
N ILE A 9 -27.15 -35.61 41.57
CA ILE A 9 -26.03 -34.72 41.30
C ILE A 9 -25.54 -34.86 39.84
N ILE A 10 -25.39 -36.08 39.35
CA ILE A 10 -24.99 -36.36 37.97
C ILE A 10 -26.04 -35.78 37.00
N LEU A 11 -27.34 -36.00 37.27
CA LEU A 11 -28.41 -35.49 36.46
C LEU A 11 -28.41 -33.94 36.43
N ALA A 12 -28.20 -33.30 37.57
CA ALA A 12 -28.13 -31.84 37.65
C ALA A 12 -26.91 -31.31 36.88
N ALA A 13 -25.74 -31.96 37.02
CA ALA A 13 -24.53 -31.57 36.30
C ALA A 13 -24.66 -31.74 34.78
N THR A 14 -25.31 -32.80 34.31
CA THR A 14 -25.54 -32.98 32.86
C THR A 14 -26.54 -31.98 32.31
N LEU A 15 -27.56 -31.59 33.10
CA LEU A 15 -28.55 -30.58 32.69
C LEU A 15 -27.93 -29.19 32.61
N VAL A 16 -27.04 -28.82 33.53
CA VAL A 16 -26.26 -27.57 33.49
C VAL A 16 -25.32 -27.54 32.27
N ASN A 17 -24.64 -28.67 31.99
CA ASN A 17 -23.75 -28.75 30.85
C ASN A 17 -24.52 -28.65 29.51
N LEU A 18 -25.69 -29.27 29.42
CA LEU A 18 -26.56 -29.17 28.25
C LEU A 18 -27.04 -27.70 28.02
N THR A 19 -27.44 -27.00 29.09
CA THR A 19 -27.86 -25.60 28.97
C THR A 19 -26.72 -24.71 28.61
N LEU A 20 -25.52 -24.88 29.15
CA LEU A 20 -24.31 -24.14 28.76
C LEU A 20 -23.94 -24.38 27.29
N SER A 21 -24.03 -25.61 26.82
CA SER A 21 -23.76 -25.97 25.42
C SER A 21 -24.77 -25.34 24.47
N ALA A 22 -26.05 -25.30 24.84
CA ALA A 22 -27.09 -24.61 24.05
C ALA A 22 -26.87 -23.11 24.01
N LEU A 23 -26.53 -22.48 25.14
CA LEU A 23 -26.18 -21.04 25.18
C LEU A 23 -24.95 -20.74 24.33
N MET A 24 -23.93 -21.57 24.37
CA MET A 24 -22.76 -21.42 23.50
C MET A 24 -23.15 -21.44 22.02
N LEU A 25 -23.98 -22.38 21.59
CA LEU A 25 -24.45 -22.44 20.20
C LEU A 25 -25.24 -21.19 19.79
N PHE A 26 -26.12 -20.68 20.65
CA PHE A 26 -26.91 -19.48 20.36
C PHE A 26 -26.09 -18.20 20.34
N VAL A 27 -25.02 -18.10 21.13
CA VAL A 27 -24.15 -16.93 21.21
C VAL A 27 -23.06 -16.98 20.12
N TYR A 28 -22.43 -18.12 19.90
CA TYR A 28 -21.31 -18.26 18.95
C TYR A 28 -21.76 -18.31 17.48
N MET A 29 -22.88 -18.99 17.17
CA MET A 29 -23.37 -19.09 15.77
C MET A 29 -23.65 -17.74 15.12
N PRO A 30 -24.38 -16.79 15.74
CA PRO A 30 -24.62 -15.50 15.12
C PRO A 30 -23.33 -14.65 14.98
N ASN A 31 -22.39 -14.80 15.93
CA ASN A 31 -21.09 -14.12 15.86
C ASN A 31 -20.20 -14.69 14.77
N ALA A 32 -20.17 -16.02 14.59
CA ALA A 32 -19.44 -16.65 13.49
C ALA A 32 -19.99 -16.25 12.11
N LYS A 33 -21.32 -16.13 11.98
CA LYS A 33 -21.96 -15.62 10.74
C LYS A 33 -21.61 -14.16 10.48
N LYS A 34 -21.59 -13.29 11.48
CA LYS A 34 -21.18 -11.89 11.37
C LYS A 34 -19.69 -11.79 10.97
N MET A 35 -18.84 -12.60 11.55
CA MET A 35 -17.41 -12.65 11.26
C MET A 35 -17.16 -13.13 9.83
N ASN A 36 -17.84 -14.18 9.37
CA ASN A 36 -17.78 -14.61 7.97
C ASN A 36 -18.29 -13.53 7.01
N THR A 37 -19.36 -12.82 7.36
CA THR A 37 -19.88 -11.71 6.54
C THR A 37 -18.89 -10.54 6.49
N MET A 38 -18.19 -10.24 7.59
CA MET A 38 -17.12 -9.24 7.60
C MET A 38 -15.93 -9.67 6.74
N ILE A 39 -15.48 -10.91 6.89
CA ILE A 39 -14.39 -11.47 6.07
C ILE A 39 -14.78 -11.42 4.58
N THR A 40 -16.00 -11.84 4.22
CA THR A 40 -16.48 -11.79 2.83
C THR A 40 -16.57 -10.35 2.31
N LYS A 41 -16.98 -9.39 3.15
CA LYS A 41 -16.99 -7.96 2.77
C LYS A 41 -15.58 -7.40 2.59
N ILE A 42 -14.64 -7.74 3.47
CA ILE A 42 -13.24 -7.33 3.36
C ILE A 42 -12.60 -7.97 2.12
N CYS A 43 -12.80 -9.27 1.89
CA CYS A 43 -12.35 -9.94 0.67
C CYS A 43 -13.00 -9.34 -0.58
N GLY A 44 -14.29 -8.99 -0.53
CA GLY A 44 -14.99 -8.32 -1.62
C GLY A 44 -14.49 -6.90 -1.88
N MET A 45 -14.09 -6.17 -0.86
CA MET A 45 -13.45 -4.85 -1.01
C MET A 45 -12.04 -4.98 -1.60
N ILE A 46 -11.26 -5.94 -1.13
CA ILE A 46 -9.93 -6.25 -1.67
C ILE A 46 -10.06 -6.74 -3.12
N ASP A 47 -11.03 -7.61 -3.43
CA ASP A 47 -11.32 -8.06 -4.81
C ASP A 47 -11.87 -6.93 -5.70
N MET A 48 -12.58 -5.95 -5.13
CA MET A 48 -13.02 -4.76 -5.87
C MET A 48 -11.87 -3.77 -6.07
N GLU A 49 -10.94 -3.68 -5.13
CA GLU A 49 -9.71 -2.89 -5.27
C GLU A 49 -8.73 -3.56 -6.25
N LEU A 50 -8.68 -4.90 -6.27
CA LEU A 50 -7.92 -5.67 -7.29
C LEU A 50 -8.65 -5.76 -8.66
N LYS A 51 -9.98 -5.62 -8.69
CA LYS A 51 -10.81 -5.65 -9.93
C LYS A 51 -11.38 -4.29 -10.28
N SER A 52 -11.28 -3.29 -9.40
CA SER A 52 -11.43 -1.92 -9.83
C SER A 52 -10.38 -1.75 -10.91
N PRO A 53 -10.75 -1.42 -12.15
CA PRO A 53 -9.74 -0.95 -13.05
C PRO A 53 -9.17 0.26 -12.30
N LEU A 54 -7.96 0.15 -11.77
CA LEU A 54 -7.04 1.26 -11.82
C LEU A 54 -7.33 1.93 -13.15
N PRO A 55 -7.53 3.28 -13.21
CA PRO A 55 -7.78 3.96 -14.47
C PRO A 55 -6.81 3.34 -15.45
N ALA A 56 -7.34 2.73 -16.50
CA ALA A 56 -6.72 1.67 -17.30
C ALA A 56 -5.40 2.14 -17.93
N ASP A 57 -4.40 2.24 -17.11
CA ASP A 57 -3.07 1.88 -17.45
C ASP A 57 -2.93 0.42 -17.01
N LYS A 58 -3.37 -0.49 -17.87
CA LYS A 58 -2.64 -1.71 -18.03
C LYS A 58 -1.20 -1.23 -18.25
N GLU A 59 -0.40 -1.29 -17.19
CA GLU A 59 1.02 -1.45 -17.40
C GLU A 59 1.13 -2.77 -18.18
N GLU A 60 0.98 -2.69 -19.49
CA GLU A 60 1.53 -3.68 -20.38
C GLU A 60 2.95 -3.80 -19.90
N GLN A 61 3.30 -4.99 -19.38
CA GLN A 61 4.67 -5.23 -18.93
C GLN A 61 5.56 -5.01 -20.15
N VAL A 62 6.02 -3.77 -20.28
CA VAL A 62 6.85 -3.36 -21.41
C VAL A 62 8.12 -4.17 -21.29
N PRO A 63 8.48 -4.97 -22.31
CA PRO A 63 9.72 -5.72 -22.27
C PRO A 63 10.90 -4.79 -21.94
N VAL A 64 11.80 -5.21 -21.08
CA VAL A 64 12.96 -4.41 -20.66
C VAL A 64 13.77 -3.90 -21.87
N THR A 65 13.76 -4.61 -22.98
CA THR A 65 14.37 -4.20 -24.26
C THR A 65 13.76 -2.93 -24.87
N ASP A 66 12.50 -2.67 -24.56
CA ASP A 66 11.75 -1.51 -25.05
C ASP A 66 11.82 -0.32 -24.08
N LEU A 67 12.51 -0.48 -22.97
CA LEU A 67 12.74 0.58 -22.00
C LEU A 67 14.08 1.28 -22.27
N GLU A 68 14.09 2.58 -22.04
CA GLU A 68 15.29 3.41 -21.98
C GLU A 68 15.40 4.07 -20.64
N SER A 69 16.56 3.98 -20.03
CA SER A 69 16.84 4.53 -18.70
C SER A 69 17.81 5.70 -18.83
N ILE A 70 17.38 6.89 -18.42
CA ILE A 70 18.16 8.13 -18.42
C ILE A 70 18.40 8.54 -16.97
N VAL A 71 19.67 8.58 -16.54
CA VAL A 71 20.02 9.00 -15.18
C VAL A 71 19.99 10.52 -15.12
N VAL A 72 19.07 11.07 -14.31
CA VAL A 72 18.90 12.52 -14.13
C VAL A 72 19.67 13.08 -12.94
N GLY A 73 19.91 12.26 -11.92
CA GLY A 73 20.67 12.69 -10.74
C GLY A 73 21.33 11.53 -10.02
N THR A 74 22.60 11.67 -9.70
CA THR A 74 23.38 10.67 -8.96
C THR A 74 23.77 11.21 -7.61
N ASN A 75 23.58 10.41 -6.55
CA ASN A 75 24.02 10.75 -5.19
C ASN A 75 23.54 12.13 -4.69
N MET A 76 22.32 12.53 -5.05
CA MET A 76 21.72 13.78 -4.57
C MET A 76 21.49 13.70 -3.08
N ALA A 77 22.09 14.62 -2.29
CA ALA A 77 21.83 14.75 -0.87
C ALA A 77 20.64 15.70 -0.69
N ILE A 78 19.53 15.20 -0.19
CA ILE A 78 18.29 15.94 0.02
C ILE A 78 18.03 16.06 1.50
N ASN A 79 17.89 17.28 2.02
CA ASN A 79 17.50 17.49 3.40
C ASN A 79 16.04 17.11 3.59
N LEU A 80 15.75 16.26 4.55
CA LEU A 80 14.39 15.90 4.95
C LEU A 80 13.81 16.95 5.91
N ALA A 81 12.49 16.97 6.01
CA ALA A 81 11.82 17.70 7.08
C ALA A 81 12.29 17.17 8.45
N PRO A 82 12.33 18.03 9.49
CA PRO A 82 12.76 17.60 10.82
C PRO A 82 11.93 16.42 11.31
N GLY A 83 12.60 15.42 11.90
CA GLY A 83 11.94 14.32 12.58
C GLY A 83 11.29 14.78 13.90
N GLU A 84 10.56 13.88 14.55
CA GLU A 84 9.93 14.14 15.85
C GLU A 84 10.93 14.55 16.94
N ASP A 85 12.18 14.14 16.81
CA ASP A 85 13.30 14.49 17.69
C ASP A 85 13.92 15.88 17.40
N GLY A 86 13.41 16.61 16.40
CA GLY A 86 13.88 17.93 15.98
C GLY A 86 15.25 17.92 15.30
N ARG A 87 15.81 16.75 15.00
CA ARG A 87 17.10 16.63 14.30
C ARG A 87 16.94 16.80 12.80
N LYS A 88 18.02 17.23 12.16
CA LYS A 88 18.11 17.33 10.70
C LYS A 88 18.60 16.01 10.14
N TYR A 89 17.88 15.52 9.16
CA TYR A 89 18.21 14.30 8.43
C TYR A 89 18.37 14.61 6.94
N PHE A 90 19.08 13.77 6.25
CA PHE A 90 19.20 13.85 4.81
C PHE A 90 19.04 12.46 4.18
N ALA A 91 18.47 12.43 2.99
CA ALA A 91 18.39 11.24 2.15
C ALA A 91 19.40 11.35 1.00
N GLN A 92 20.08 10.26 0.68
CA GLN A 92 20.90 10.17 -0.52
C GLN A 92 20.10 9.42 -1.59
N VAL A 93 19.85 10.09 -2.71
CA VAL A 93 18.95 9.60 -3.76
C VAL A 93 19.66 9.60 -5.11
N THR A 94 19.45 8.54 -5.87
CA THR A 94 19.80 8.46 -7.29
C THR A 94 18.50 8.35 -8.08
N ALA A 95 18.29 9.25 -9.03
CA ALA A 95 17.08 9.31 -9.83
C ALA A 95 17.34 8.91 -11.28
N THR A 96 16.49 8.04 -11.80
CA THR A 96 16.52 7.56 -13.17
C THR A 96 15.12 7.64 -13.75
N VAL A 97 14.97 8.32 -14.87
CA VAL A 97 13.72 8.33 -15.65
C VAL A 97 13.75 7.15 -16.61
N VAL A 98 12.70 6.37 -16.62
CA VAL A 98 12.54 5.22 -17.50
C VAL A 98 11.45 5.53 -18.52
N LEU A 99 11.79 5.49 -19.79
CA LEU A 99 10.89 5.78 -20.90
C LEU A 99 10.56 4.50 -21.68
N ASN A 100 9.30 4.37 -22.12
CA ASN A 100 8.93 3.31 -23.04
C ASN A 100 9.16 3.76 -24.49
N LYS A 101 10.11 3.16 -25.19
CA LYS A 101 10.46 3.47 -26.58
C LYS A 101 9.30 3.28 -27.57
N LYS A 102 8.31 2.46 -27.21
CA LYS A 102 7.10 2.22 -28.04
C LYS A 102 5.97 3.18 -27.75
N ALA A 103 6.07 4.00 -26.69
CA ALA A 103 5.06 4.99 -26.40
C ALA A 103 4.97 6.04 -27.53
N PRO A 104 3.77 6.53 -27.86
CA PRO A 104 3.58 7.46 -28.96
C PRO A 104 4.28 8.82 -28.72
N ASP A 105 4.44 9.19 -27.48
CA ASP A 105 5.06 10.42 -26.97
C ASP A 105 6.57 10.32 -26.75
N TYR A 106 7.16 9.11 -26.84
CA TYR A 106 8.58 8.88 -26.60
C TYR A 106 9.49 9.85 -27.37
N LYS A 107 9.25 10.03 -28.68
CA LYS A 107 10.06 10.90 -29.54
C LYS A 107 9.94 12.40 -29.15
N LYS A 108 8.84 12.78 -28.49
CA LYS A 108 8.61 14.14 -28.00
C LYS A 108 9.34 14.35 -26.68
N ILE A 109 9.28 13.39 -25.77
CA ILE A 109 9.74 13.51 -24.38
C ILE A 109 11.25 13.24 -24.25
N GLN A 110 11.75 12.17 -24.89
CA GLN A 110 13.13 11.73 -24.77
C GLN A 110 14.16 12.89 -24.95
N PRO A 111 14.07 13.74 -25.97
CA PRO A 111 15.04 14.82 -26.15
C PRO A 111 14.88 15.97 -25.12
N LEU A 112 13.79 15.99 -24.35
CA LEU A 112 13.56 17.02 -23.33
C LEU A 112 14.13 16.64 -21.96
N ILE A 113 14.37 15.36 -21.68
CA ILE A 113 14.83 14.89 -20.36
C ILE A 113 16.16 15.47 -19.96
N GLU A 114 17.17 15.44 -20.84
CA GLU A 114 18.51 15.98 -20.54
C GLU A 114 18.50 17.50 -20.35
N PRO A 115 17.88 18.30 -21.26
CA PRO A 115 17.81 19.76 -21.07
C PRO A 115 17.04 20.16 -19.83
N GLN A 116 16.05 19.38 -19.40
CA GLN A 116 15.21 19.66 -18.23
C GLN A 116 15.60 18.88 -16.97
N ALA A 117 16.79 18.28 -16.96
CA ALA A 117 17.25 17.47 -15.83
C ALA A 117 17.26 18.24 -14.50
N GLU A 118 17.54 19.53 -14.52
CA GLU A 118 17.51 20.38 -13.31
C GLU A 118 16.07 20.57 -12.79
N LEU A 119 15.07 20.77 -13.65
CA LEU A 119 13.67 20.83 -13.26
C LEU A 119 13.22 19.49 -12.63
N ILE A 120 13.58 18.38 -13.25
CA ILE A 120 13.27 17.05 -12.73
C ILE A 120 13.89 16.85 -11.34
N LYS A 121 15.15 17.25 -11.15
CA LYS A 121 15.81 17.21 -9.84
C LYS A 121 15.09 18.08 -8.80
N GLU A 122 14.66 19.27 -9.17
CA GLU A 122 13.93 20.18 -8.29
C GLU A 122 12.61 19.57 -7.82
N ILE A 123 11.82 18.98 -8.73
CA ILE A 123 10.58 18.27 -8.39
C ILE A 123 10.87 17.15 -7.37
N ILE A 124 11.89 16.32 -7.64
CA ILE A 124 12.28 15.23 -6.76
C ILE A 124 12.73 15.76 -5.38
N GLN A 125 13.55 16.80 -5.35
CA GLN A 125 14.05 17.40 -4.13
C GLN A 125 12.92 18.01 -3.27
N ASN A 126 11.97 18.67 -3.90
CA ASN A 126 10.83 19.27 -3.21
C ASN A 126 9.93 18.20 -2.59
N ARG A 127 9.61 17.14 -3.34
CA ARG A 127 8.78 16.06 -2.83
C ARG A 127 9.46 15.28 -1.70
N ILE A 128 10.69 14.89 -1.88
CA ILE A 128 11.44 14.14 -0.86
C ILE A 128 11.77 15.04 0.34
N GLY A 129 12.12 16.30 0.12
CA GLY A 129 12.46 17.24 1.18
C GLY A 129 11.29 17.58 2.11
N SER A 130 10.05 17.40 1.67
CA SER A 130 8.86 17.59 2.50
C SER A 130 8.59 16.42 3.46
N LEU A 131 9.27 15.30 3.31
CA LEU A 131 9.07 14.09 4.11
C LEU A 131 9.90 14.12 5.38
N THR A 132 9.35 13.61 6.47
CA THR A 132 10.11 13.30 7.68
C THR A 132 10.85 11.97 7.52
N PRO A 133 11.89 11.69 8.34
CA PRO A 133 12.62 10.42 8.27
C PRO A 133 11.72 9.19 8.39
N GLU A 134 10.71 9.27 9.24
CA GLU A 134 9.74 8.21 9.50
C GLU A 134 8.88 7.96 8.24
N SER A 135 8.29 9.04 7.70
CA SER A 135 7.43 8.95 6.52
C SER A 135 8.19 8.59 5.24
N PHE A 136 9.47 8.91 5.14
CA PHE A 136 10.30 8.58 3.98
C PHE A 136 10.40 7.07 3.73
N HIS A 137 10.44 6.26 4.79
CA HIS A 137 10.49 4.80 4.65
C HIS A 137 9.14 4.19 4.28
N GLU A 138 8.06 4.75 4.83
CA GLU A 138 6.71 4.22 4.65
C GLU A 138 6.07 4.65 3.32
N ALA A 139 6.34 5.87 2.89
CA ALA A 139 5.69 6.48 1.73
C ALA A 139 6.48 6.34 0.41
N LYS A 140 7.52 5.50 0.36
CA LYS A 140 8.43 5.43 -0.79
C LYS A 140 7.74 5.21 -2.15
N GLU A 141 6.76 4.32 -2.22
CA GLU A 141 6.04 4.07 -3.47
C GLU A 141 5.06 5.21 -3.79
N LEU A 142 4.35 5.72 -2.79
CA LEU A 142 3.43 6.85 -2.95
C LEU A 142 4.16 8.09 -3.48
N VAL A 143 5.35 8.38 -2.95
CA VAL A 143 6.18 9.52 -3.39
C VAL A 143 6.66 9.37 -4.83
N LYS A 144 6.96 8.16 -5.28
CA LYS A 144 7.27 7.91 -6.70
C LYS A 144 6.09 8.23 -7.60
N ASP A 145 4.88 7.83 -7.20
CA ASP A 145 3.66 8.09 -7.98
C ASP A 145 3.35 9.58 -8.03
N GLU A 146 3.53 10.30 -6.91
CA GLU A 146 3.39 11.76 -6.87
C GLU A 146 4.41 12.48 -7.76
N ILE A 147 5.69 12.09 -7.68
CA ILE A 147 6.75 12.62 -8.54
C ILE A 147 6.43 12.35 -10.01
N LEU A 148 5.95 11.15 -10.33
CA LEU A 148 5.58 10.80 -11.70
C LEU A 148 4.39 11.63 -12.20
N ALA A 149 3.40 11.91 -11.34
CA ALA A 149 2.28 12.79 -11.67
C ALA A 149 2.74 14.24 -11.95
N ASP A 150 3.60 14.79 -11.09
CA ASP A 150 4.17 16.13 -11.26
C ASP A 150 5.00 16.23 -12.55
N LEU A 151 5.76 15.18 -12.88
CA LEU A 151 6.52 15.13 -14.12
C LEU A 151 5.62 15.06 -15.35
N ARG A 152 4.56 14.25 -15.31
CA ARG A 152 3.57 14.17 -16.40
C ARG A 152 2.91 15.52 -16.64
N GLU A 153 2.51 16.20 -15.58
CA GLU A 153 1.94 17.56 -15.66
C GLU A 153 2.94 18.55 -16.27
N SER A 154 4.22 18.48 -15.86
CA SER A 154 5.28 19.38 -16.35
C SER A 154 5.64 19.16 -17.81
N PHE A 155 5.52 17.92 -18.30
CA PHE A 155 5.83 17.55 -19.70
C PHE A 155 4.59 17.50 -20.61
N ASP A 156 3.40 17.82 -20.09
CA ASP A 156 2.13 17.86 -20.85
C ASP A 156 1.80 16.50 -21.50
N THR A 157 1.86 15.42 -20.67
CA THR A 157 1.68 14.01 -21.09
C THR A 157 0.67 13.26 -20.23
#